data_aaf8e6e12f9d49322f40205a709d84e2
#
_entry.id   aaf8e6e12f9d49322f40205a709d84e2
#
_cell.length_a   1.000
_cell.length_b   1.000
_cell.length_c   1.000
_cell.angle_alpha   90.00
_cell.angle_beta   90.00
_cell.angle_gamma   90.00
#
_symmetry.space_group_name_H-M   'P 1'
#
loop_
_entity.id
_entity.type
_entity.pdbx_description
1 polymer ?
#
loop_
_entity_poly.entity_id
_entity_poly.type
_entity_poly.pdbx_seq_one_letter_code
_entity_poly.pdbx_strand_id
1 'polypeptide(L)'
;MKYFGFLFVWLMVNLPIASFAYAEEWDDFFRDTQPRDFLGIGNQNRKQSNKHATENNHLREVKRLDQEILILRAEMSKKNGDIRQVKQYISELDRQHIIPVFQGRVDALKKYLESSPKSPLLSFFSFSKNIDFPLNETSSVVAIVLPTSGDYGGVGLELQEALQNGLEEAGFKGKLIALDSALYDSAFAMWEVLKYYEPSFIFGPLQKQRVADWQQLNTGVSTLYFNDTGVLGAGEYSLSPSRQSGLEQVFQVLNQAQYQKILVLANDSPASQKLEEAFHQAWLLSNHPENYVLQKIDKNVGQAIDKGLKVQSSKDRHRWLQSVLNQSLEFSPRVRKDIEAVISFVPETQAIQVAPYLNFLPLEQAITHIWYPSKTPGIPYLYANLDAWQQTFAILPLSLPSDFIKKTTLQTDKLKNGLFYALGRVAIEIVKKPDISSSVDILVDTEFGTYVRDSNGQFNLLPIVYWADSGVFEKFYTQP
;
A
#
# COMPACT_ATOMS: atom_id res chain seq x y z
N MET A 1 -34.56 -16.54 50.11
CA MET A 1 -33.55 -16.22 51.17
C MET A 1 -32.31 -15.71 50.49
N LYS A 2 -32.06 -14.38 50.67
CA LYS A 2 -30.76 -13.67 50.82
C LYS A 2 -29.77 -13.79 49.67
N TYR A 3 -29.66 -12.78 48.81
CA TYR A 3 -28.88 -11.53 48.90
C TYR A 3 -27.39 -11.78 49.13
N PHE A 4 -26.56 -11.33 48.14
CA PHE A 4 -25.33 -10.52 48.23
C PHE A 4 -24.72 -10.60 46.82
N GLY A 5 -24.51 -9.64 45.99
CA GLY A 5 -24.35 -8.21 46.13
C GLY A 5 -22.94 -7.84 46.54
N PHE A 6 -22.04 -7.59 45.57
CA PHE A 6 -20.87 -6.73 45.77
C PHE A 6 -20.15 -6.57 44.44
N LEU A 7 -20.26 -5.41 43.89
CA LEU A 7 -19.32 -4.29 43.99
C LEU A 7 -17.98 -4.60 43.32
N PHE A 8 -17.89 -4.34 42.07
CA PHE A 8 -16.60 -4.25 41.37
C PHE A 8 -16.05 -2.85 41.58
N VAL A 9 -15.08 -2.75 42.43
CA VAL A 9 -14.27 -1.57 42.66
C VAL A 9 -13.32 -1.37 41.47
N TRP A 10 -13.56 -0.35 40.78
CA TRP A 10 -12.77 0.54 40.01
C TRP A 10 -11.32 0.65 40.53
N LEU A 11 -10.37 0.19 39.79
CA LEU A 11 -8.99 0.60 39.93
C LEU A 11 -8.46 1.00 38.55
N MET A 12 -8.65 2.27 38.27
CA MET A 12 -7.92 2.99 37.23
C MET A 12 -6.45 3.00 37.61
N VAL A 13 -5.67 2.22 36.91
CA VAL A 13 -4.23 2.49 36.83
C VAL A 13 -4.03 3.38 35.62
N ASN A 14 -3.93 4.66 35.91
CA ASN A 14 -3.42 5.65 34.99
C ASN A 14 -1.96 5.33 34.67
N LEU A 15 -1.69 4.90 33.46
CA LEU A 15 -0.39 5.02 32.85
C LEU A 15 -0.52 5.83 31.57
N PRO A 16 0.40 6.73 31.28
CA PRO A 16 0.21 7.75 30.25
C PRO A 16 0.44 7.15 28.87
N ILE A 17 -0.65 6.82 28.17
CA ILE A 17 -0.63 6.69 26.72
C ILE A 17 -0.93 8.09 26.18
N ALA A 18 0.06 8.94 26.24
CA ALA A 18 -0.02 10.30 25.71
C ALA A 18 1.32 10.69 25.08
N SER A 19 1.73 9.98 24.02
CA SER A 19 2.84 10.48 23.20
C SER A 19 2.82 9.99 21.74
N PHE A 20 1.82 9.23 21.29
CA PHE A 20 1.73 8.83 19.88
C PHE A 20 0.50 9.35 19.13
N ALA A 21 -0.46 9.97 19.80
CA ALA A 21 -1.63 10.59 19.16
C ALA A 21 -1.37 12.03 18.68
N TYR A 22 -0.28 12.67 19.11
CA TYR A 22 -0.03 14.08 18.78
C TYR A 22 0.59 14.34 17.42
N ALA A 23 1.09 13.34 16.73
CA ALA A 23 1.68 13.54 15.40
C ALA A 23 0.65 13.55 14.26
N GLU A 24 -0.47 12.82 14.42
CA GLU A 24 -1.55 12.80 13.43
C GLU A 24 -2.52 13.99 13.59
N GLU A 25 -2.72 14.46 14.81
CA GLU A 25 -3.63 15.58 15.09
C GLU A 25 -3.11 16.94 14.55
N TRP A 26 -1.80 17.09 14.37
CA TRP A 26 -1.21 18.31 13.83
C TRP A 26 -1.28 18.38 12.29
N ASP A 27 -1.25 17.26 11.61
CA ASP A 27 -1.42 17.23 10.15
C ASP A 27 -2.86 17.55 9.74
N ASP A 28 -3.86 17.16 10.54
CA ASP A 28 -5.27 17.52 10.31
C ASP A 28 -5.57 18.98 10.67
N PHE A 29 -4.90 19.56 11.66
CA PHE A 29 -5.08 20.96 12.03
C PHE A 29 -4.59 21.92 10.92
N PHE A 30 -3.56 21.55 10.17
CA PHE A 30 -3.05 22.36 9.05
C PHE A 30 -3.77 22.12 7.72
N ARG A 31 -4.57 21.06 7.62
CA ARG A 31 -5.37 20.75 6.42
C ARG A 31 -6.68 21.54 6.35
N ASP A 32 -7.20 22.03 7.46
CA ASP A 32 -8.55 22.61 7.55
C ASP A 32 -8.58 24.14 7.64
N THR A 33 -7.45 24.84 7.51
CA THR A 33 -7.42 26.29 7.41
C THR A 33 -7.42 26.76 5.96
N GLN A 34 -8.51 26.51 5.27
CA GLN A 34 -8.91 27.36 4.14
C GLN A 34 -9.44 28.69 4.74
N PRO A 35 -9.04 29.85 4.22
CA PRO A 35 -9.56 31.12 4.72
C PRO A 35 -11.06 31.23 4.38
N ARG A 36 -11.89 31.13 5.38
CA ARG A 36 -13.32 31.49 5.26
C ARG A 36 -13.44 33.00 5.15
N ASP A 37 -14.08 33.41 4.07
CA ASP A 37 -14.50 34.78 3.81
C ASP A 37 -15.19 35.42 5.03
N PHE A 38 -14.51 36.38 5.62
CA PHE A 38 -15.11 37.35 6.51
C PHE A 38 -14.98 38.70 5.86
N LEU A 39 -15.95 39.17 5.08
CA LEU A 39 -16.23 40.58 4.81
C LEU A 39 -17.59 40.76 4.14
N GLY A 40 -18.58 41.03 4.92
CA GLY A 40 -19.71 41.82 4.47
C GLY A 40 -19.53 43.30 4.90
N ILE A 41 -19.95 44.20 3.99
CA ILE A 41 -20.33 45.60 4.16
C ILE A 41 -19.28 46.67 3.79
N GLY A 42 -19.55 47.27 2.63
CA GLY A 42 -19.59 48.75 2.46
C GLY A 42 -18.33 49.45 2.01
N ASN A 43 -18.21 49.79 0.78
CA ASN A 43 -18.21 51.11 0.13
C ASN A 43 -17.50 51.09 -1.21
N GLN A 44 -18.24 51.41 -2.25
CA GLN A 44 -17.73 51.74 -3.59
C GLN A 44 -17.07 53.12 -3.60
N ASN A 45 -15.98 53.22 -4.37
CA ASN A 45 -15.25 54.39 -4.81
C ASN A 45 -13.95 54.75 -4.07
N ARG A 46 -12.91 54.07 -4.51
CA ARG A 46 -11.47 54.43 -4.57
C ARG A 46 -10.63 53.17 -4.48
N LYS A 47 -10.32 52.49 -5.54
CA LYS A 47 -9.35 51.36 -5.45
C LYS A 47 -9.07 50.73 -6.82
N GLN A 48 -8.32 51.39 -7.65
CA GLN A 48 -7.53 50.65 -8.65
C GLN A 48 -6.02 50.63 -8.33
N SER A 49 -5.51 51.47 -7.42
CA SER A 49 -4.07 51.44 -7.07
C SER A 49 -3.72 50.61 -5.82
N ASN A 50 -4.71 50.27 -4.97
CA ASN A 50 -4.45 49.50 -3.74
C ASN A 50 -4.60 47.97 -3.89
N LYS A 51 -5.21 47.47 -4.96
CA LYS A 51 -5.39 46.00 -5.16
C LYS A 51 -4.05 45.30 -5.40
N HIS A 52 -3.16 45.85 -6.22
CA HIS A 52 -1.84 45.26 -6.48
C HIS A 52 -0.88 45.33 -5.28
N ALA A 53 -1.02 46.32 -4.42
CA ALA A 53 -0.21 46.39 -3.20
C ALA A 53 -0.64 45.38 -2.12
N THR A 54 -1.95 45.11 -2.02
CA THR A 54 -2.50 44.13 -1.06
C THR A 54 -2.24 42.70 -1.50
N GLU A 55 -2.39 42.39 -2.79
CA GLU A 55 -2.05 41.08 -3.38
C GLU A 55 -0.54 40.76 -3.24
N ASN A 56 0.33 41.72 -3.48
CA ASN A 56 1.77 41.57 -3.28
C ASN A 56 2.17 41.36 -1.81
N ASN A 57 1.46 41.96 -0.88
CA ASN A 57 1.69 41.77 0.54
C ASN A 57 1.21 40.39 1.01
N HIS A 58 0.06 39.92 0.55
CA HIS A 58 -0.42 38.55 0.82
C HIS A 58 0.53 37.49 0.28
N LEU A 59 1.03 37.66 -0.95
CA LEU A 59 1.99 36.71 -1.54
C LEU A 59 3.33 36.68 -0.76
N ARG A 60 3.76 37.83 -0.21
CA ARG A 60 4.95 37.92 0.63
C ARG A 60 4.73 37.25 1.98
N GLU A 61 3.56 37.38 2.59
CA GLU A 61 3.22 36.71 3.84
C GLU A 61 3.13 35.21 3.68
N VAL A 62 2.50 34.70 2.62
CA VAL A 62 2.43 33.26 2.33
C VAL A 62 3.84 32.69 2.15
N LYS A 63 4.70 33.31 1.35
CA LYS A 63 6.09 32.87 1.20
C LYS A 63 6.88 32.90 2.51
N ARG A 64 6.60 33.85 3.38
CA ARG A 64 7.22 33.93 4.70
C ARG A 64 6.79 32.75 5.58
N LEU A 65 5.50 32.44 5.62
CA LEU A 65 4.96 31.31 6.38
C LEU A 65 5.49 29.98 5.87
N ASP A 66 5.55 29.79 4.56
CA ASP A 66 6.08 28.54 3.96
C ASP A 66 7.54 28.31 4.35
N GLN A 67 8.38 29.35 4.29
CA GLN A 67 9.77 29.25 4.72
C GLN A 67 9.90 29.01 6.22
N GLU A 68 9.06 29.64 7.03
CA GLU A 68 9.06 29.45 8.49
C GLU A 68 8.67 28.01 8.86
N ILE A 69 7.68 27.44 8.19
CA ILE A 69 7.26 26.02 8.37
C ILE A 69 8.41 25.06 8.01
N LEU A 70 9.07 25.28 6.88
CA LEU A 70 10.20 24.43 6.48
C LEU A 70 11.36 24.50 7.48
N ILE A 71 11.65 25.70 7.99
CA ILE A 71 12.69 25.90 9.00
C ILE A 71 12.34 25.22 10.32
N LEU A 72 11.09 25.37 10.78
CA LEU A 72 10.62 24.70 11.99
C LEU A 72 10.69 23.18 11.87
N ARG A 73 10.29 22.61 10.74
CA ARG A 73 10.41 21.17 10.45
C ARG A 73 11.88 20.73 10.48
N ALA A 74 12.78 21.51 9.89
CA ALA A 74 14.21 21.23 9.92
C ALA A 74 14.78 21.30 11.34
N GLU A 75 14.35 22.26 12.17
CA GLU A 75 14.77 22.38 13.57
C GLU A 75 14.24 21.25 14.43
N MET A 76 13.00 20.81 14.21
CA MET A 76 12.44 19.63 14.87
C MET A 76 13.19 18.36 14.48
N SER A 77 13.46 18.16 13.21
CA SER A 77 14.25 17.04 12.73
C SER A 77 15.68 17.04 13.28
N LYS A 78 16.29 18.22 13.40
CA LYS A 78 17.58 18.40 14.11
C LYS A 78 17.49 17.97 15.58
N LYS A 79 16.43 18.35 16.28
CA LYS A 79 16.21 17.97 17.69
C LYS A 79 16.04 16.45 17.85
N ASN A 80 15.43 15.82 16.86
CA ASN A 80 15.23 14.37 16.82
C ASN A 80 16.46 13.60 16.28
N GLY A 81 17.54 14.30 15.89
CA GLY A 81 18.75 13.70 15.34
C GLY A 81 18.62 13.22 13.89
N ASP A 82 17.51 13.52 13.22
CA ASP A 82 17.28 13.10 11.83
C ASP A 82 17.97 14.04 10.84
N ILE A 83 19.24 13.76 10.60
CA ILE A 83 20.10 14.53 9.69
C ILE A 83 19.56 14.51 8.25
N ARG A 84 18.89 13.43 7.84
CA ARG A 84 18.38 13.26 6.47
C ARG A 84 17.24 14.20 6.19
N GLN A 85 16.26 14.28 7.09
CA GLN A 85 15.16 15.23 6.97
C GLN A 85 15.63 16.68 7.06
N VAL A 86 16.60 17.00 7.93
CA VAL A 86 17.23 18.33 7.97
C VAL A 86 17.82 18.69 6.61
N LYS A 87 18.54 17.76 5.98
CA LYS A 87 19.14 17.98 4.65
C LYS A 87 18.08 18.18 3.57
N GLN A 88 16.99 17.43 3.62
CA GLN A 88 15.87 17.55 2.68
C GLN A 88 15.22 18.93 2.77
N TYR A 89 14.84 19.39 3.97
CA TYR A 89 14.22 20.70 4.17
C TYR A 89 15.15 21.85 3.81
N ILE A 90 16.45 21.74 4.08
CA ILE A 90 17.44 22.75 3.64
C ILE A 90 17.56 22.77 2.12
N SER A 91 17.55 21.61 1.43
CA SER A 91 17.59 21.58 -0.02
C SER A 91 16.37 22.21 -0.67
N GLU A 92 15.23 22.16 0.00
CA GLU A 92 13.98 22.76 -0.43
C GLU A 92 13.98 24.28 -0.20
N LEU A 93 14.59 24.74 0.91
CA LEU A 93 14.84 26.15 1.19
C LEU A 93 15.84 26.77 0.22
N ASP A 94 16.91 26.06 -0.16
CA ASP A 94 17.94 26.54 -1.10
C ASP A 94 17.42 26.73 -2.53
N ARG A 95 16.30 26.11 -2.89
CA ARG A 95 15.61 26.37 -4.15
C ARG A 95 14.80 27.67 -4.17
N GLN A 96 14.67 28.31 -3.01
CA GLN A 96 13.89 29.53 -2.83
C GLN A 96 14.84 30.69 -2.45
N HIS A 97 14.43 31.92 -2.77
CA HIS A 97 15.12 33.11 -2.23
C HIS A 97 14.76 33.23 -0.74
N ILE A 98 15.74 33.01 0.13
CA ILE A 98 15.54 33.01 1.58
C ILE A 98 15.32 34.45 2.07
N ILE A 99 14.27 34.64 2.85
CA ILE A 99 13.97 35.95 3.45
C ILE A 99 15.05 36.29 4.49
N PRO A 100 15.63 37.49 4.50
CA PRO A 100 16.77 37.86 5.35
C PRO A 100 16.58 37.55 6.84
N VAL A 101 15.35 37.66 7.35
CA VAL A 101 15.01 37.34 8.76
C VAL A 101 15.30 35.88 9.11
N PHE A 102 15.22 34.97 8.16
CA PHE A 102 15.43 33.52 8.37
C PHE A 102 16.86 33.07 8.08
N GLN A 103 17.69 33.93 7.45
CA GLN A 103 19.03 33.57 7.02
C GLN A 103 19.87 32.96 8.15
N GLY A 104 19.88 33.59 9.32
CA GLY A 104 20.65 33.10 10.46
C GLY A 104 20.21 31.72 10.98
N ARG A 105 18.91 31.40 10.91
CA ARG A 105 18.39 30.08 11.29
C ARG A 105 18.79 29.03 10.27
N VAL A 106 18.71 29.34 9.00
CA VAL A 106 19.12 28.44 7.89
C VAL A 106 20.63 28.21 7.95
N ASP A 107 21.43 29.21 8.18
CA ASP A 107 22.88 29.12 8.34
C ASP A 107 23.27 28.24 9.55
N ALA A 108 22.53 28.37 10.66
CA ALA A 108 22.71 27.53 11.84
C ALA A 108 22.37 26.02 11.55
N LEU A 109 21.36 25.78 10.73
CA LEU A 109 21.02 24.41 10.28
C LEU A 109 22.06 23.85 9.29
N LYS A 110 22.57 24.67 8.36
CA LYS A 110 23.67 24.30 7.46
C LYS A 110 24.94 23.99 8.24
N LYS A 111 25.30 24.84 9.19
CA LYS A 111 26.46 24.60 10.07
C LYS A 111 26.30 23.34 10.90
N TYR A 112 25.09 23.01 11.34
CA TYR A 112 24.80 21.74 12.01
C TYR A 112 25.06 20.56 11.08
N LEU A 113 24.66 20.63 9.81
CA LEU A 113 24.94 19.58 8.83
C LEU A 113 26.45 19.45 8.53
N GLU A 114 27.18 20.57 8.55
CA GLU A 114 28.64 20.58 8.37
C GLU A 114 29.39 20.06 9.59
N SER A 115 28.89 20.35 10.79
CA SER A 115 29.49 19.96 12.07
C SER A 115 29.02 18.58 12.56
N SER A 116 27.93 18.06 12.00
CA SER A 116 27.54 16.67 12.22
C SER A 116 28.69 15.78 11.75
N PRO A 117 29.12 14.78 12.55
CA PRO A 117 30.20 13.91 12.14
C PRO A 117 29.84 13.41 10.75
N LYS A 118 30.64 13.83 9.77
CA LYS A 118 30.59 13.27 8.43
C LYS A 118 30.81 11.80 8.69
N SER A 119 29.74 11.04 8.69
CA SER A 119 29.85 9.59 8.71
C SER A 119 30.87 9.32 7.61
N PRO A 120 32.00 8.69 7.88
CA PRO A 120 33.05 8.48 6.87
C PRO A 120 32.53 7.71 5.67
N LEU A 121 31.29 7.31 5.69
CA LEU A 121 30.55 6.49 4.73
C LEU A 121 29.75 7.27 3.66
N LEU A 122 29.64 8.60 3.72
CA LEU A 122 28.85 9.35 2.71
C LEU A 122 29.61 9.67 1.42
N SER A 123 30.91 9.37 1.32
CA SER A 123 31.68 9.59 0.09
C SER A 123 31.81 8.35 -0.81
N PHE A 124 31.30 7.20 -0.41
CA PHE A 124 31.43 5.93 -1.16
C PHE A 124 30.15 5.09 -1.19
N PHE A 125 28.97 5.68 -1.21
CA PHE A 125 27.80 4.94 -1.66
C PHE A 125 27.77 4.91 -3.21
N SER A 126 28.73 4.23 -3.79
CA SER A 126 28.39 3.35 -4.86
C SER A 126 27.53 2.27 -4.21
N PHE A 127 26.21 2.32 -4.38
CA PHE A 127 25.35 1.20 -4.07
C PHE A 127 26.07 -0.04 -4.57
N SER A 128 26.35 -0.99 -3.66
CA SER A 128 26.88 -2.26 -4.09
C SER A 128 25.89 -2.79 -5.11
N LYS A 129 26.34 -2.84 -6.35
CA LYS A 129 25.49 -3.09 -7.50
C LYS A 129 24.87 -4.48 -7.44
N ASN A 130 25.43 -5.39 -6.65
CA ASN A 130 25.10 -6.81 -6.62
C ASN A 130 24.67 -7.20 -5.22
N ILE A 131 23.69 -8.09 -5.13
CA ILE A 131 23.38 -8.77 -3.88
C ILE A 131 24.49 -9.80 -3.66
N ASP A 132 25.31 -9.55 -2.65
CA ASP A 132 26.36 -10.48 -2.26
C ASP A 132 25.75 -11.58 -1.39
N PHE A 133 25.26 -12.63 -2.06
CA PHE A 133 24.68 -13.78 -1.40
C PHE A 133 25.63 -14.99 -1.50
N PRO A 134 26.00 -15.61 -0.38
CA PRO A 134 27.06 -16.64 -0.34
C PRO A 134 26.55 -18.04 -0.72
N LEU A 135 25.93 -18.19 -1.89
CA LEU A 135 25.27 -19.43 -2.30
C LEU A 135 26.21 -20.64 -2.29
N ASN A 136 27.45 -20.45 -2.75
CA ASN A 136 28.41 -21.52 -2.95
C ASN A 136 29.47 -21.68 -1.83
N GLU A 137 29.40 -20.83 -0.82
CA GLU A 137 30.33 -20.83 0.29
C GLU A 137 29.95 -21.79 1.39
N THR A 138 30.73 -22.82 1.64
CA THR A 138 30.45 -23.83 2.68
C THR A 138 30.65 -23.34 4.11
N SER A 139 31.45 -22.29 4.30
CA SER A 139 31.68 -21.67 5.61
C SER A 139 30.70 -20.54 5.94
N SER A 140 29.87 -20.13 5.02
CA SER A 140 28.93 -19.03 5.22
C SER A 140 27.76 -19.43 6.13
N VAL A 141 27.24 -18.44 6.86
CA VAL A 141 26.07 -18.58 7.70
C VAL A 141 24.97 -17.64 7.19
N VAL A 142 23.82 -18.19 6.90
CA VAL A 142 22.60 -17.43 6.54
C VAL A 142 21.62 -17.53 7.69
N ALA A 143 21.11 -16.39 8.13
CA ALA A 143 20.09 -16.32 9.16
C ALA A 143 18.71 -16.02 8.61
N ILE A 144 17.69 -16.68 9.15
CA ILE A 144 16.26 -16.39 8.91
C ILE A 144 15.68 -15.86 10.21
N VAL A 145 15.20 -14.62 10.20
CA VAL A 145 14.66 -13.91 11.37
C VAL A 145 13.18 -13.61 11.11
N LEU A 146 12.31 -14.51 11.52
CA LEU A 146 10.87 -14.46 11.26
C LEU A 146 10.05 -14.77 12.51
N PRO A 147 8.83 -14.23 12.65
CA PRO A 147 7.93 -14.58 13.74
C PRO A 147 7.32 -15.97 13.46
N THR A 148 7.88 -17.02 14.04
CA THR A 148 7.36 -18.39 13.87
C THR A 148 6.41 -18.83 14.99
N SER A 149 6.15 -17.93 15.95
CA SER A 149 5.14 -18.08 16.99
C SER A 149 4.29 -16.81 17.14
N GLY A 150 3.26 -16.86 18.01
CA GLY A 150 2.33 -15.76 18.23
C GLY A 150 1.40 -15.48 17.03
N ASP A 151 0.86 -14.27 16.97
CA ASP A 151 -0.17 -13.86 15.99
C ASP A 151 0.29 -13.99 14.52
N TYR A 152 1.56 -13.84 14.26
CA TYR A 152 2.16 -13.94 12.92
C TYR A 152 2.83 -15.29 12.66
N GLY A 153 2.70 -16.25 13.59
CA GLY A 153 3.43 -17.52 13.54
C GLY A 153 3.15 -18.33 12.27
N GLY A 154 1.89 -18.39 11.83
CA GLY A 154 1.53 -19.09 10.59
C GLY A 154 2.20 -18.50 9.34
N VAL A 155 2.23 -17.18 9.24
CA VAL A 155 2.88 -16.45 8.14
C VAL A 155 4.40 -16.65 8.17
N GLY A 156 5.00 -16.55 9.37
CA GLY A 156 6.43 -16.73 9.54
C GLY A 156 6.90 -18.16 9.21
N LEU A 157 6.12 -19.17 9.60
CA LEU A 157 6.41 -20.58 9.28
C LEU A 157 6.32 -20.84 7.77
N GLU A 158 5.28 -20.35 7.11
CA GLU A 158 5.10 -20.48 5.66
C GLU A 158 6.27 -19.86 4.88
N LEU A 159 6.68 -18.66 5.29
CA LEU A 159 7.81 -17.95 4.69
C LEU A 159 9.14 -18.66 4.97
N GLN A 160 9.34 -19.15 6.20
CA GLN A 160 10.53 -19.91 6.57
C GLN A 160 10.67 -21.21 5.77
N GLU A 161 9.59 -21.97 5.63
CA GLU A 161 9.54 -23.20 4.83
C GLU A 161 9.92 -22.91 3.37
N ALA A 162 9.36 -21.86 2.80
CA ALA A 162 9.66 -21.45 1.43
C ALA A 162 11.13 -21.07 1.23
N LEU A 163 11.73 -20.36 2.19
CA LEU A 163 13.14 -20.01 2.15
C LEU A 163 14.04 -21.24 2.28
N GLN A 164 13.73 -22.15 3.21
CA GLN A 164 14.48 -23.38 3.41
C GLN A 164 14.44 -24.27 2.15
N ASN A 165 13.25 -24.53 1.62
CA ASN A 165 13.08 -25.33 0.40
C ASN A 165 13.78 -24.67 -0.80
N GLY A 166 13.65 -23.35 -0.93
CA GLY A 166 14.29 -22.61 -2.01
C GLY A 166 15.83 -22.60 -1.93
N LEU A 167 16.40 -22.49 -0.73
CA LEU A 167 17.84 -22.57 -0.52
C LEU A 167 18.39 -23.97 -0.80
N GLU A 168 17.65 -25.01 -0.38
CA GLU A 168 18.02 -26.40 -0.67
C GLU A 168 18.03 -26.67 -2.18
N GLU A 169 16.95 -26.29 -2.88
CA GLU A 169 16.85 -26.41 -4.35
C GLU A 169 17.92 -25.59 -5.09
N ALA A 170 18.27 -24.42 -4.54
CA ALA A 170 19.35 -23.60 -5.08
C ALA A 170 20.76 -24.18 -4.84
N GLY A 171 20.86 -25.25 -4.05
CA GLY A 171 22.12 -25.91 -3.73
C GLY A 171 22.97 -25.15 -2.71
N PHE A 172 22.35 -24.40 -1.80
CA PHE A 172 23.07 -23.69 -0.72
C PHE A 172 23.85 -24.68 0.14
N LYS A 173 25.13 -24.41 0.36
CA LYS A 173 26.06 -25.33 1.06
C LYS A 173 26.47 -24.84 2.45
N GLY A 174 26.11 -23.62 2.80
CA GLY A 174 26.43 -23.00 4.10
C GLY A 174 25.52 -23.49 5.22
N LYS A 175 25.69 -22.89 6.38
CA LYS A 175 24.87 -23.15 7.57
C LYS A 175 23.65 -22.24 7.57
N LEU A 176 22.49 -22.81 7.82
CA LEU A 176 21.24 -22.05 7.98
C LEU A 176 20.86 -21.98 9.46
N ILE A 177 20.52 -20.78 9.95
CA ILE A 177 20.06 -20.51 11.32
C ILE A 177 18.70 -19.85 11.23
N ALA A 178 17.71 -20.42 11.92
CA ALA A 178 16.38 -19.83 12.07
C ALA A 178 16.21 -19.27 13.48
N LEU A 179 15.76 -18.02 13.58
CA LEU A 179 15.47 -17.33 14.82
C LEU A 179 14.00 -16.89 14.82
N ASP A 180 13.26 -17.30 15.87
CA ASP A 180 11.91 -16.81 16.07
C ASP A 180 11.92 -15.38 16.62
N SER A 181 11.61 -14.42 15.78
CA SER A 181 11.60 -13.00 16.18
C SER A 181 10.51 -12.64 17.20
N ALA A 182 9.50 -13.48 17.37
CA ALA A 182 8.43 -13.24 18.33
C ALA A 182 8.86 -13.52 19.80
N LEU A 183 9.96 -14.25 20.00
CA LEU A 183 10.49 -14.56 21.33
C LEU A 183 11.38 -13.43 21.92
N TYR A 184 11.63 -12.37 21.16
CA TYR A 184 12.52 -11.29 21.57
C TYR A 184 11.77 -9.97 21.66
N ASP A 185 12.04 -9.21 22.70
CA ASP A 185 11.40 -7.93 22.96
C ASP A 185 11.91 -6.81 22.02
N SER A 186 13.14 -6.94 21.51
CA SER A 186 13.77 -5.91 20.68
C SER A 186 14.65 -6.48 19.56
N ALA A 187 14.88 -5.69 18.51
CA ALA A 187 15.82 -6.00 17.44
C ALA A 187 17.25 -6.16 18.00
N PHE A 188 17.62 -5.36 18.99
CA PHE A 188 18.92 -5.47 19.66
C PHE A 188 19.11 -6.84 20.33
N ALA A 189 18.10 -7.33 21.06
CA ALA A 189 18.19 -8.64 21.71
C ALA A 189 18.34 -9.79 20.69
N MET A 190 17.68 -9.70 19.54
CA MET A 190 17.86 -10.65 18.44
C MET A 190 19.28 -10.61 17.88
N TRP A 191 19.81 -9.38 17.66
CA TRP A 191 21.16 -9.20 17.13
C TRP A 191 22.22 -9.72 18.09
N GLU A 192 22.09 -9.49 19.40
CA GLU A 192 23.00 -10.00 20.41
C GLU A 192 23.17 -11.53 20.36
N VAL A 193 22.14 -12.26 19.97
CA VAL A 193 22.21 -13.72 19.76
C VAL A 193 22.80 -14.05 18.39
N LEU A 194 22.39 -13.36 17.33
CA LEU A 194 22.80 -13.69 15.96
C LEU A 194 24.28 -13.40 15.69
N LYS A 195 24.82 -12.33 16.27
CA LYS A 195 26.22 -11.93 16.03
C LYS A 195 27.24 -13.01 16.40
N TYR A 196 26.91 -13.91 17.34
CA TYR A 196 27.81 -15.04 17.70
C TYR A 196 27.94 -16.08 16.60
N TYR A 197 27.02 -16.09 15.64
CA TYR A 197 27.05 -17.01 14.50
C TYR A 197 27.70 -16.38 13.28
N GLU A 198 28.07 -15.09 13.33
CA GLU A 198 28.70 -14.34 12.25
C GLU A 198 27.95 -14.49 10.92
N PRO A 199 26.63 -14.15 10.86
CA PRO A 199 25.87 -14.33 9.64
C PRO A 199 26.40 -13.42 8.53
N SER A 200 26.56 -13.99 7.34
CA SER A 200 26.94 -13.26 6.12
C SER A 200 25.74 -12.69 5.40
N PHE A 201 24.53 -13.24 5.62
CA PHE A 201 23.28 -12.76 5.07
C PHE A 201 22.10 -13.04 6.00
N ILE A 202 21.10 -12.14 6.00
CA ILE A 202 19.92 -12.25 6.85
C ILE A 202 18.65 -12.09 6.00
N PHE A 203 17.72 -13.05 6.13
CA PHE A 203 16.35 -12.94 5.64
C PHE A 203 15.43 -12.51 6.78
N GLY A 204 14.69 -11.42 6.60
CA GLY A 204 13.83 -10.82 7.63
C GLY A 204 14.47 -9.59 8.28
N PRO A 205 13.81 -8.99 9.28
CA PRO A 205 12.49 -9.32 9.83
C PRO A 205 11.32 -9.10 8.87
N LEU A 206 10.11 -9.54 9.32
CA LEU A 206 8.86 -9.40 8.57
C LEU A 206 8.02 -8.19 9.03
N GLN A 207 7.91 -7.97 10.34
CA GLN A 207 7.03 -6.95 10.89
C GLN A 207 7.61 -5.55 10.70
N LYS A 208 6.80 -4.59 10.23
CA LYS A 208 7.24 -3.23 9.87
C LYS A 208 8.01 -2.53 11.00
N GLN A 209 7.50 -2.60 12.24
CA GLN A 209 8.19 -2.00 13.38
C GLN A 209 9.54 -2.68 13.64
N ARG A 210 9.58 -4.02 13.56
CA ARG A 210 10.84 -4.77 13.74
C ARG A 210 11.87 -4.47 12.67
N VAL A 211 11.45 -4.25 11.43
CA VAL A 211 12.33 -3.81 10.35
C VAL A 211 12.92 -2.44 10.66
N ALA A 212 12.08 -1.47 11.09
CA ALA A 212 12.55 -0.14 11.44
C ALA A 212 13.55 -0.17 12.60
N ASP A 213 13.28 -0.97 13.64
CA ASP A 213 14.18 -1.15 14.77
C ASP A 213 15.50 -1.83 14.35
N TRP A 214 15.42 -2.81 13.44
CA TRP A 214 16.59 -3.52 12.90
C TRP A 214 17.50 -2.61 12.09
N GLN A 215 16.93 -1.76 11.24
CA GLN A 215 17.68 -0.79 10.45
C GLN A 215 18.49 0.19 11.31
N GLN A 216 17.97 0.54 12.50
CA GLN A 216 18.67 1.41 13.45
C GLN A 216 19.93 0.77 14.03
N LEU A 217 20.01 -0.56 14.11
CA LEU A 217 21.18 -1.26 14.63
C LEU A 217 22.41 -1.14 13.73
N ASN A 218 22.20 -0.92 12.43
CA ASN A 218 23.26 -0.81 11.44
C ASN A 218 24.29 -1.96 11.56
N THR A 219 23.79 -3.19 11.46
CA THR A 219 24.57 -4.42 11.72
C THR A 219 25.74 -4.62 10.76
N GLY A 220 25.70 -3.96 9.58
CA GLY A 220 26.69 -4.14 8.50
C GLY A 220 26.53 -5.45 7.74
N VAL A 221 25.55 -6.29 8.09
CA VAL A 221 25.26 -7.56 7.41
C VAL A 221 24.20 -7.35 6.33
N SER A 222 24.44 -7.90 5.14
CA SER A 222 23.45 -7.85 4.05
C SER A 222 22.14 -8.46 4.48
N THR A 223 21.03 -7.70 4.35
CA THR A 223 19.72 -8.08 4.89
C THR A 223 18.62 -7.85 3.88
N LEU A 224 17.77 -8.86 3.66
CA LEU A 224 16.55 -8.76 2.86
C LEU A 224 15.32 -8.79 3.76
N TYR A 225 14.64 -7.66 3.83
CA TYR A 225 13.41 -7.49 4.61
C TYR A 225 12.18 -7.95 3.84
N PHE A 226 11.17 -8.46 4.56
CA PHE A 226 9.89 -8.86 3.98
C PHE A 226 8.77 -7.85 4.21
N ASN A 227 9.12 -6.57 4.25
CA ASN A 227 8.16 -5.49 4.39
C ASN A 227 8.66 -4.24 3.69
N ASP A 228 7.71 -3.35 3.42
CA ASP A 228 8.01 -2.02 2.89
C ASP A 228 8.81 -1.20 3.90
N THR A 229 9.92 -0.65 3.44
CA THR A 229 10.83 0.19 4.22
C THR A 229 10.97 1.54 3.53
N GLY A 230 10.95 2.63 4.29
CA GLY A 230 11.03 3.96 3.69
C GLY A 230 12.34 4.24 2.96
N VAL A 231 13.49 3.84 3.53
CA VAL A 231 14.83 4.04 2.94
C VAL A 231 15.69 2.83 3.25
N LEU A 232 16.33 2.28 2.22
CA LEU A 232 17.27 1.18 2.35
C LEU A 232 18.70 1.70 2.49
N GLY A 233 19.46 1.12 3.40
CA GLY A 233 20.90 1.34 3.55
C GLY A 233 21.73 0.48 2.56
N ALA A 234 23.05 0.61 2.65
CA ALA A 234 23.93 -0.25 1.87
C ALA A 234 23.84 -1.70 2.36
N GLY A 235 23.68 -2.66 1.44
CA GLY A 235 23.47 -4.06 1.78
C GLY A 235 22.07 -4.40 2.28
N GLU A 236 21.16 -3.44 2.28
CA GLU A 236 19.75 -3.68 2.64
C GLU A 236 18.90 -3.82 1.38
N TYR A 237 18.00 -4.76 1.41
CA TYR A 237 17.03 -5.05 0.36
C TYR A 237 15.65 -5.21 0.98
N SER A 238 14.62 -4.92 0.22
CA SER A 238 13.24 -5.11 0.66
C SER A 238 12.44 -5.83 -0.41
N LEU A 239 11.68 -6.81 0.01
CA LEU A 239 10.73 -7.53 -0.81
C LEU A 239 9.36 -7.40 -0.16
N SER A 240 8.51 -6.57 -0.75
CA SER A 240 7.22 -6.23 -0.15
C SER A 240 6.06 -6.79 -0.95
N PRO A 241 5.06 -7.36 -0.27
CA PRO A 241 3.78 -7.67 -0.89
C PRO A 241 2.90 -6.41 -1.03
N SER A 242 3.51 -5.23 -1.19
CA SER A 242 2.79 -3.95 -1.28
C SER A 242 1.68 -4.02 -2.33
N ARG A 243 0.52 -3.49 -1.95
CA ARG A 243 -0.64 -3.48 -2.83
C ARG A 243 -0.78 -2.18 -3.64
N GLN A 244 0.04 -1.18 -3.35
CA GLN A 244 -0.03 0.10 -4.06
C GLN A 244 0.38 -0.04 -5.53
N SER A 245 1.40 -0.84 -5.82
CA SER A 245 1.79 -1.16 -7.21
C SER A 245 0.68 -1.81 -8.03
N GLY A 246 -0.26 -2.49 -7.37
CA GLY A 246 -1.42 -3.08 -8.05
C GLY A 246 -2.45 -2.07 -8.54
N LEU A 247 -2.49 -0.88 -7.98
CA LEU A 247 -3.38 0.18 -8.47
C LEU A 247 -2.98 0.64 -9.87
N GLU A 248 -1.69 0.60 -10.20
CA GLU A 248 -1.20 0.90 -11.55
C GLU A 248 -1.79 -0.07 -12.57
N GLN A 249 -1.93 -1.37 -12.22
CA GLN A 249 -2.57 -2.35 -13.08
C GLN A 249 -4.06 -2.05 -13.30
N VAL A 250 -4.76 -1.54 -12.27
CA VAL A 250 -6.15 -1.07 -12.42
C VAL A 250 -6.21 0.05 -13.45
N PHE A 251 -5.33 1.05 -13.34
CA PHE A 251 -5.27 2.17 -14.30
C PHE A 251 -4.88 1.71 -15.69
N GLN A 252 -3.97 0.75 -15.84
CA GLN A 252 -3.63 0.21 -17.16
C GLN A 252 -4.84 -0.44 -17.84
N VAL A 253 -5.63 -1.25 -17.11
CA VAL A 253 -6.86 -1.85 -17.64
C VAL A 253 -7.85 -0.75 -18.06
N LEU A 254 -8.05 0.28 -17.23
CA LEU A 254 -8.95 1.39 -17.52
C LEU A 254 -8.52 2.18 -18.76
N ASN A 255 -7.24 2.48 -18.85
CA ASN A 255 -6.67 3.25 -19.96
C ASN A 255 -6.72 2.46 -21.28
N GLN A 256 -6.38 1.17 -21.24
CA GLN A 256 -6.42 0.32 -22.44
C GLN A 256 -7.83 0.15 -22.98
N ALA A 257 -8.83 0.06 -22.09
CA ALA A 257 -10.23 0.00 -22.45
C ALA A 257 -10.85 1.38 -22.69
N GLN A 258 -10.12 2.47 -22.46
CA GLN A 258 -10.57 3.86 -22.56
C GLN A 258 -11.79 4.19 -21.69
N TYR A 259 -11.94 3.51 -20.54
CA TYR A 259 -13.02 3.78 -19.60
C TYR A 259 -12.80 5.11 -18.87
N GLN A 260 -13.80 5.99 -18.97
CA GLN A 260 -13.73 7.32 -18.36
C GLN A 260 -14.61 7.46 -17.13
N LYS A 261 -15.76 6.78 -17.09
CA LYS A 261 -16.71 6.91 -15.99
C LYS A 261 -16.94 5.57 -15.28
N ILE A 262 -16.66 5.58 -13.99
CA ILE A 262 -16.57 4.37 -13.19
C ILE A 262 -17.47 4.40 -11.97
N LEU A 263 -17.93 3.22 -11.57
CA LEU A 263 -18.52 2.96 -10.26
C LEU A 263 -17.52 2.19 -9.42
N VAL A 264 -17.18 2.72 -8.25
CA VAL A 264 -16.26 2.07 -7.31
C VAL A 264 -17.04 1.47 -6.14
N LEU A 265 -16.76 0.21 -5.84
CA LEU A 265 -17.33 -0.54 -4.74
C LEU A 265 -16.26 -0.80 -3.68
N ALA A 266 -16.50 -0.37 -2.46
CA ALA A 266 -15.65 -0.64 -1.29
C ALA A 266 -16.51 -1.09 -0.12
N ASN A 267 -15.93 -1.78 0.85
CA ASN A 267 -16.61 -2.12 2.11
C ASN A 267 -15.94 -1.41 3.30
N ASP A 268 -16.48 -1.59 4.49
CA ASP A 268 -16.00 -0.90 5.69
C ASP A 268 -14.71 -1.49 6.29
N SER A 269 -14.09 -2.49 5.65
CA SER A 269 -12.80 -3.00 6.11
C SER A 269 -11.69 -1.96 5.89
N PRO A 270 -10.76 -1.79 6.85
CA PRO A 270 -9.66 -0.83 6.70
C PRO A 270 -8.83 -1.04 5.42
N ALA A 271 -8.65 -2.30 4.99
CA ALA A 271 -7.93 -2.62 3.78
C ALA A 271 -8.66 -2.16 2.51
N SER A 272 -9.99 -2.31 2.47
CA SER A 272 -10.82 -1.84 1.35
C SER A 272 -10.84 -0.31 1.26
N GLN A 273 -11.03 0.36 2.39
CA GLN A 273 -11.06 1.83 2.46
C GLN A 273 -9.72 2.43 2.05
N LYS A 274 -8.61 1.86 2.53
CA LYS A 274 -7.26 2.34 2.18
C LYS A 274 -6.95 2.20 0.69
N LEU A 275 -7.37 1.10 0.06
CA LEU A 275 -7.20 0.92 -1.39
C LEU A 275 -8.08 1.87 -2.19
N GLU A 276 -9.34 2.04 -1.79
CA GLU A 276 -10.27 2.97 -2.42
C GLU A 276 -9.74 4.40 -2.33
N GLU A 277 -9.31 4.83 -1.16
CA GLU A 277 -8.77 6.17 -0.95
C GLU A 277 -7.51 6.43 -1.78
N ALA A 278 -6.56 5.49 -1.80
CA ALA A 278 -5.35 5.60 -2.62
C ALA A 278 -5.70 5.66 -4.12
N PHE A 279 -6.67 4.85 -4.57
CA PHE A 279 -7.16 4.88 -5.93
C PHE A 279 -7.86 6.21 -6.26
N HIS A 280 -8.72 6.70 -5.37
CA HIS A 280 -9.43 7.97 -5.53
C HIS A 280 -8.46 9.14 -5.68
N GLN A 281 -7.44 9.24 -4.84
CA GLN A 281 -6.41 10.27 -4.94
C GLN A 281 -5.68 10.21 -6.30
N ALA A 282 -5.28 9.03 -6.74
CA ALA A 282 -4.65 8.86 -8.04
C ALA A 282 -5.61 9.18 -9.21
N TRP A 283 -6.90 8.83 -9.08
CA TRP A 283 -7.93 9.15 -10.08
C TRP A 283 -8.11 10.66 -10.25
N LEU A 284 -8.15 11.42 -9.14
CA LEU A 284 -8.32 12.88 -9.17
C LEU A 284 -7.17 13.61 -9.87
N LEU A 285 -5.97 13.01 -9.91
CA LEU A 285 -4.83 13.60 -10.61
C LEU A 285 -4.94 13.51 -12.14
N SER A 286 -5.69 12.56 -12.66
CA SER A 286 -5.75 12.26 -14.10
C SER A 286 -7.14 12.35 -14.70
N ASN A 287 -8.21 12.47 -13.90
CA ASN A 287 -9.60 12.42 -14.35
C ASN A 287 -10.48 13.45 -13.64
N HIS A 288 -11.67 13.65 -14.19
CA HIS A 288 -12.66 14.54 -13.61
C HIS A 288 -13.39 13.90 -12.41
N PRO A 289 -13.58 14.63 -11.30
CA PRO A 289 -14.26 14.10 -10.11
C PRO A 289 -15.66 13.53 -10.37
N GLU A 290 -16.41 14.15 -11.29
CA GLU A 290 -17.77 13.73 -11.67
C GLU A 290 -17.82 12.36 -12.37
N ASN A 291 -16.68 11.86 -12.81
CA ASN A 291 -16.55 10.56 -13.44
C ASN A 291 -16.31 9.41 -12.43
N TYR A 292 -16.27 9.73 -11.15
CA TYR A 292 -16.08 8.81 -10.04
C TYR A 292 -17.34 8.69 -9.19
N VAL A 293 -17.89 7.50 -9.08
CA VAL A 293 -19.06 7.21 -8.26
C VAL A 293 -18.70 6.16 -7.22
N LEU A 294 -18.60 6.55 -5.96
CA LEU A 294 -18.35 5.62 -4.85
C LEU A 294 -19.65 5.07 -4.27
N GLN A 295 -19.72 3.76 -4.07
CA GLN A 295 -20.75 3.11 -3.27
C GLN A 295 -20.12 2.16 -2.26
N LYS A 296 -20.48 2.34 -1.01
CA LYS A 296 -20.09 1.41 0.05
C LYS A 296 -21.00 0.19 0.08
N ILE A 297 -20.41 -0.99 0.16
CA ILE A 297 -21.13 -2.24 0.37
C ILE A 297 -21.31 -2.40 1.87
N ASP A 298 -22.53 -2.22 2.33
CA ASP A 298 -22.91 -2.45 3.72
C ASP A 298 -23.21 -3.96 3.95
N LYS A 299 -24.35 -4.46 3.51
CA LYS A 299 -24.74 -5.88 3.68
C LYS A 299 -24.90 -6.64 2.37
N ASN A 300 -25.17 -5.93 1.28
CA ASN A 300 -25.58 -6.54 0.02
C ASN A 300 -24.92 -5.82 -1.16
N VAL A 301 -24.18 -6.56 -1.96
CA VAL A 301 -23.49 -6.07 -3.16
C VAL A 301 -24.49 -5.50 -4.17
N GLY A 302 -25.60 -6.21 -4.41
CA GLY A 302 -26.63 -5.78 -5.36
C GLY A 302 -27.24 -4.44 -4.99
N GLN A 303 -27.47 -4.17 -3.69
CA GLN A 303 -28.00 -2.87 -3.25
C GLN A 303 -27.00 -1.72 -3.51
N ALA A 304 -25.71 -1.96 -3.33
CA ALA A 304 -24.68 -0.98 -3.62
C ALA A 304 -24.65 -0.68 -5.13
N ILE A 305 -24.73 -1.71 -5.96
CA ILE A 305 -24.81 -1.56 -7.41
C ILE A 305 -26.09 -0.82 -7.82
N ASP A 306 -27.25 -1.18 -7.29
CA ASP A 306 -28.53 -0.53 -7.54
C ASP A 306 -28.48 0.98 -7.22
N LYS A 307 -27.84 1.35 -6.11
CA LYS A 307 -27.65 2.76 -5.74
C LYS A 307 -26.72 3.47 -6.73
N GLY A 308 -25.56 2.88 -7.02
CA GLY A 308 -24.55 3.45 -7.94
C GLY A 308 -25.09 3.63 -9.35
N LEU A 309 -25.83 2.65 -9.85
CA LEU A 309 -26.45 2.66 -11.18
C LEU A 309 -27.83 3.35 -11.19
N LYS A 310 -28.27 3.96 -10.07
CA LYS A 310 -29.58 4.65 -9.94
C LYS A 310 -30.80 3.76 -10.20
N VAL A 311 -30.67 2.45 -10.14
CA VAL A 311 -31.76 1.47 -10.29
C VAL A 311 -32.78 1.63 -9.17
N GLN A 312 -32.29 1.82 -7.93
CA GLN A 312 -33.16 2.04 -6.76
C GLN A 312 -34.05 3.27 -6.94
N SER A 313 -33.47 4.38 -7.43
CA SER A 313 -34.27 5.60 -7.69
C SER A 313 -35.33 5.38 -8.75
N SER A 314 -35.09 4.52 -9.72
CA SER A 314 -36.07 4.12 -10.74
C SER A 314 -37.20 3.29 -10.12
N LYS A 315 -36.86 2.32 -9.26
CA LYS A 315 -37.82 1.51 -8.51
C LYS A 315 -38.71 2.36 -7.56
N ASP A 316 -38.10 3.34 -6.87
CA ASP A 316 -38.83 4.24 -5.96
C ASP A 316 -39.77 5.14 -6.71
N ARG A 317 -39.34 5.68 -7.86
CA ARG A 317 -40.22 6.49 -8.73
C ARG A 317 -41.41 5.69 -9.25
N HIS A 318 -41.15 4.44 -9.64
CA HIS A 318 -42.24 3.56 -10.09
C HIS A 318 -43.26 3.30 -8.98
N ARG A 319 -42.80 2.94 -7.79
CA ARG A 319 -43.69 2.73 -6.61
C ARG A 319 -44.51 3.97 -6.29
N TRP A 320 -43.86 5.14 -6.35
CA TRP A 320 -44.56 6.42 -6.15
C TRP A 320 -45.64 6.65 -7.22
N LEU A 321 -45.32 6.43 -8.52
CA LEU A 321 -46.28 6.56 -9.61
C LEU A 321 -47.49 5.61 -9.45
N GLN A 322 -47.24 4.36 -9.09
CA GLN A 322 -48.32 3.39 -8.82
C GLN A 322 -49.22 3.85 -7.68
N SER A 323 -48.66 4.40 -6.61
CA SER A 323 -49.42 4.90 -5.48
C SER A 323 -50.27 6.13 -5.83
N VAL A 324 -49.74 7.03 -6.69
CA VAL A 324 -50.46 8.24 -7.12
C VAL A 324 -51.56 7.90 -8.11
N LEU A 325 -51.30 7.03 -9.06
CA LEU A 325 -52.24 6.67 -10.13
C LEU A 325 -53.22 5.56 -9.71
N ASN A 326 -52.97 4.91 -8.58
CA ASN A 326 -53.72 3.75 -8.08
C ASN A 326 -53.93 2.66 -9.16
N GLN A 327 -52.94 2.45 -10.00
CA GLN A 327 -52.92 1.47 -11.09
C GLN A 327 -51.63 0.67 -11.09
N SER A 328 -51.71 -0.60 -11.50
CA SER A 328 -50.53 -1.42 -11.79
C SER A 328 -49.93 -0.96 -13.10
N LEU A 329 -48.67 -0.55 -13.05
CA LEU A 329 -47.90 -0.11 -14.22
C LEU A 329 -46.86 -1.17 -14.59
N GLU A 330 -46.70 -1.43 -15.88
CA GLU A 330 -45.57 -2.18 -16.36
C GLU A 330 -44.27 -1.44 -16.03
N PHE A 331 -43.27 -2.17 -15.58
CA PHE A 331 -42.02 -1.57 -15.11
C PHE A 331 -40.78 -2.35 -15.58
N SER A 332 -39.89 -1.61 -16.24
CA SER A 332 -38.50 -2.03 -16.40
C SER A 332 -37.60 -1.00 -15.73
N PRO A 333 -36.72 -1.43 -14.81
CA PRO A 333 -35.84 -0.51 -14.12
C PRO A 333 -34.95 0.23 -15.12
N ARG A 334 -34.86 1.54 -14.97
CA ARG A 334 -33.88 2.33 -15.73
C ARG A 334 -32.54 2.29 -15.04
N VAL A 335 -31.52 1.86 -15.77
CA VAL A 335 -30.13 1.89 -15.36
C VAL A 335 -29.46 3.09 -15.99
N ARG A 336 -28.57 3.77 -15.26
CA ARG A 336 -27.76 4.84 -15.86
C ARG A 336 -26.78 4.22 -16.89
N LYS A 337 -26.65 4.91 -18.03
CA LYS A 337 -25.91 4.39 -19.19
C LYS A 337 -24.47 4.87 -19.31
N ASP A 338 -24.09 5.78 -18.42
CA ASP A 338 -22.83 6.49 -18.49
C ASP A 338 -21.70 5.81 -17.67
N ILE A 339 -22.00 4.75 -16.91
CA ILE A 339 -20.99 3.94 -16.21
C ILE A 339 -20.50 2.86 -17.17
N GLU A 340 -19.18 2.81 -17.36
CA GLU A 340 -18.50 1.92 -18.31
C GLU A 340 -17.85 0.73 -17.59
N ALA A 341 -17.37 0.95 -16.37
CA ALA A 341 -16.77 -0.10 -15.55
C ALA A 341 -17.19 -0.01 -14.08
N VAL A 342 -17.21 -1.16 -13.41
CA VAL A 342 -17.35 -1.29 -11.94
C VAL A 342 -16.03 -1.79 -11.40
N ILE A 343 -15.40 -0.99 -10.55
CA ILE A 343 -14.18 -1.38 -9.84
C ILE A 343 -14.56 -1.82 -8.43
N SER A 344 -14.04 -2.93 -7.94
CA SER A 344 -14.32 -3.40 -6.60
C SER A 344 -13.05 -3.68 -5.79
N PHE A 345 -12.91 -3.01 -4.65
CA PHE A 345 -11.86 -3.19 -3.66
C PHE A 345 -12.37 -4.02 -2.47
N VAL A 346 -12.80 -5.24 -2.74
CA VAL A 346 -13.48 -6.10 -1.76
C VAL A 346 -12.90 -7.51 -1.75
N PRO A 347 -13.15 -8.32 -0.70
CA PRO A 347 -12.74 -9.72 -0.72
C PRO A 347 -13.49 -10.53 -1.79
N GLU A 348 -12.95 -11.69 -2.13
CA GLU A 348 -13.46 -12.62 -3.15
C GLU A 348 -14.94 -12.95 -2.95
N THR A 349 -15.41 -13.10 -1.72
CA THR A 349 -16.80 -13.45 -1.38
C THR A 349 -17.82 -12.39 -1.78
N GLN A 350 -17.41 -11.12 -1.86
CA GLN A 350 -18.24 -10.03 -2.34
C GLN A 350 -18.03 -9.78 -3.84
N ALA A 351 -16.79 -9.85 -4.31
CA ALA A 351 -16.45 -9.60 -5.71
C ALA A 351 -17.15 -10.56 -6.67
N ILE A 352 -17.23 -11.84 -6.32
CA ILE A 352 -17.88 -12.88 -7.12
C ILE A 352 -19.38 -12.60 -7.42
N GLN A 353 -20.01 -11.74 -6.62
CA GLN A 353 -21.43 -11.40 -6.77
C GLN A 353 -21.64 -10.26 -7.78
N VAL A 354 -20.58 -9.50 -8.12
CA VAL A 354 -20.70 -8.26 -8.91
C VAL A 354 -21.11 -8.57 -10.35
N ALA A 355 -20.35 -9.38 -11.07
CA ALA A 355 -20.62 -9.67 -12.48
C ALA A 355 -21.95 -10.39 -12.69
N PRO A 356 -22.32 -11.44 -11.94
CA PRO A 356 -23.64 -12.05 -12.05
C PRO A 356 -24.79 -11.06 -11.80
N TYR A 357 -24.62 -10.13 -10.85
CA TYR A 357 -25.63 -9.12 -10.59
C TYR A 357 -25.75 -8.12 -11.74
N LEU A 358 -24.63 -7.67 -12.31
CA LEU A 358 -24.62 -6.79 -13.49
C LEU A 358 -25.31 -7.48 -14.68
N ASN A 359 -25.07 -8.75 -14.91
CA ASN A 359 -25.71 -9.53 -15.99
C ASN A 359 -27.22 -9.70 -15.81
N PHE A 360 -27.71 -9.60 -14.57
CA PHE A 360 -29.15 -9.64 -14.27
C PHE A 360 -29.86 -8.30 -14.55
N LEU A 361 -29.14 -7.21 -14.61
CA LEU A 361 -29.72 -5.88 -14.90
C LEU A 361 -30.00 -5.69 -16.39
N PRO A 362 -31.06 -4.96 -16.76
CA PRO A 362 -31.36 -4.63 -18.15
C PRO A 362 -30.40 -3.55 -18.67
N LEU A 363 -29.15 -3.94 -18.88
CA LEU A 363 -28.12 -3.07 -19.39
C LEU A 363 -28.19 -2.98 -20.92
N GLU A 364 -28.08 -1.76 -21.49
CA GLU A 364 -27.94 -1.59 -22.95
C GLU A 364 -26.52 -1.88 -23.43
N GLN A 365 -25.53 -1.66 -22.57
CA GLN A 365 -24.13 -1.98 -22.82
C GLN A 365 -23.58 -2.78 -21.65
N ALA A 366 -22.75 -3.76 -21.92
CA ALA A 366 -22.10 -4.54 -20.88
C ALA A 366 -21.18 -3.62 -20.06
N ILE A 367 -21.30 -3.69 -18.73
CA ILE A 367 -20.41 -3.00 -17.79
C ILE A 367 -19.35 -4.00 -17.35
N THR A 368 -18.09 -3.67 -17.59
CA THR A 368 -16.97 -4.53 -17.20
C THR A 368 -16.70 -4.44 -15.71
N HIS A 369 -16.51 -5.58 -15.07
CA HIS A 369 -16.07 -5.64 -13.69
C HIS A 369 -14.54 -5.72 -13.60
N ILE A 370 -13.93 -4.87 -12.78
CA ILE A 370 -12.51 -4.89 -12.45
C ILE A 370 -12.39 -5.14 -10.95
N TRP A 371 -11.80 -6.26 -10.58
CA TRP A 371 -11.63 -6.64 -9.19
C TRP A 371 -10.17 -6.56 -8.77
N TYR A 372 -9.89 -5.74 -7.77
CA TYR A 372 -8.63 -5.73 -7.06
C TYR A 372 -8.89 -6.09 -5.60
N PRO A 373 -8.49 -7.28 -5.12
CA PRO A 373 -8.91 -7.79 -3.83
C PRO A 373 -8.37 -6.97 -2.66
N SER A 374 -9.21 -6.64 -1.67
CA SER A 374 -8.80 -5.96 -0.45
C SER A 374 -7.95 -6.82 0.49
N LYS A 375 -7.99 -8.14 0.34
CA LYS A 375 -7.11 -9.13 0.97
C LYS A 375 -6.71 -10.17 -0.07
N THR A 376 -5.60 -10.87 0.15
CA THR A 376 -5.18 -11.96 -0.73
C THR A 376 -6.27 -13.02 -0.78
N PRO A 377 -6.80 -13.35 -1.98
CA PRO A 377 -7.86 -14.33 -2.12
C PRO A 377 -7.35 -15.73 -1.83
N GLY A 378 -8.22 -16.57 -1.29
CA GLY A 378 -7.94 -17.99 -1.11
C GLY A 378 -8.01 -18.74 -2.44
N ILE A 379 -6.89 -19.32 -2.90
CA ILE A 379 -6.88 -20.12 -4.14
C ILE A 379 -7.95 -21.23 -4.13
N PRO A 380 -8.15 -21.99 -3.03
CA PRO A 380 -9.22 -22.99 -2.97
C PRO A 380 -10.62 -22.41 -3.20
N TYR A 381 -10.88 -21.22 -2.67
CA TYR A 381 -12.17 -20.55 -2.86
C TYR A 381 -12.37 -20.12 -4.32
N LEU A 382 -11.35 -19.52 -4.93
CA LEU A 382 -11.40 -19.15 -6.35
C LEU A 382 -11.67 -20.36 -7.23
N TYR A 383 -10.98 -21.48 -6.98
CA TYR A 383 -11.13 -22.71 -7.74
C TYR A 383 -12.52 -23.33 -7.59
N ALA A 384 -13.04 -23.39 -6.37
CA ALA A 384 -14.36 -23.94 -6.11
C ALA A 384 -15.50 -23.15 -6.77
N ASN A 385 -15.25 -21.88 -7.11
CA ASN A 385 -16.26 -20.98 -7.65
C ASN A 385 -15.92 -20.46 -9.07
N LEU A 386 -15.12 -21.21 -9.84
CA LEU A 386 -14.67 -20.77 -11.16
C LEU A 386 -15.80 -20.34 -12.10
N ASP A 387 -16.91 -21.10 -12.13
CA ASP A 387 -18.04 -20.85 -13.03
C ASP A 387 -18.84 -19.59 -12.68
N ALA A 388 -18.65 -19.03 -11.46
CA ALA A 388 -19.30 -17.80 -11.05
C ALA A 388 -18.53 -16.55 -11.48
N TRP A 389 -17.27 -16.67 -11.88
CA TRP A 389 -16.50 -15.56 -12.41
C TRP A 389 -16.82 -15.35 -13.88
N GLN A 390 -17.40 -14.22 -14.20
CA GLN A 390 -17.82 -13.85 -15.54
C GLN A 390 -17.36 -12.43 -15.85
N GLN A 391 -16.85 -12.19 -17.05
CA GLN A 391 -16.50 -10.87 -17.59
C GLN A 391 -15.79 -9.96 -16.56
N THR A 392 -14.81 -10.52 -15.85
CA THR A 392 -14.13 -9.85 -14.76
C THR A 392 -12.63 -9.78 -15.03
N PHE A 393 -12.05 -8.58 -14.99
CA PHE A 393 -10.62 -8.42 -14.83
C PHE A 393 -10.26 -8.60 -13.36
N ALA A 394 -9.59 -9.70 -13.04
CA ALA A 394 -9.11 -9.99 -11.69
C ALA A 394 -7.63 -9.64 -11.58
N ILE A 395 -7.29 -8.66 -10.73
CA ILE A 395 -5.91 -8.21 -10.52
C ILE A 395 -5.40 -8.90 -9.26
N LEU A 396 -4.69 -10.01 -9.44
CA LEU A 396 -4.32 -10.90 -8.36
C LEU A 396 -2.86 -10.70 -7.93
N PRO A 397 -2.59 -10.67 -6.61
CA PRO A 397 -1.25 -10.48 -6.08
C PRO A 397 -0.36 -11.74 -6.16
N LEU A 398 -0.75 -12.73 -6.93
CA LEU A 398 -0.02 -13.97 -7.11
C LEU A 398 -0.36 -14.64 -8.44
N SER A 399 0.56 -15.46 -8.94
CA SER A 399 0.34 -16.30 -10.10
C SER A 399 -0.59 -17.46 -9.76
N LEU A 400 -1.61 -17.67 -10.59
CA LEU A 400 -2.46 -18.84 -10.45
C LEU A 400 -1.73 -20.09 -11.00
N PRO A 401 -1.87 -21.25 -10.38
CA PRO A 401 -1.32 -22.51 -10.91
C PRO A 401 -1.80 -22.79 -12.34
N SER A 402 -0.95 -23.41 -13.17
CA SER A 402 -1.29 -23.74 -14.57
C SER A 402 -2.55 -24.59 -14.71
N ASP A 403 -2.81 -25.45 -13.72
CA ASP A 403 -3.99 -26.31 -13.68
C ASP A 403 -5.29 -25.53 -13.45
N PHE A 404 -5.19 -24.35 -12.83
CA PHE A 404 -6.28 -23.40 -12.62
C PHE A 404 -6.74 -22.79 -13.95
N ILE A 405 -5.79 -22.49 -14.81
CA ILE A 405 -6.04 -21.93 -16.14
C ILE A 405 -6.69 -22.97 -17.07
N LYS A 406 -6.36 -24.25 -16.91
CA LYS A 406 -6.78 -25.34 -17.80
C LYS A 406 -7.96 -26.20 -17.30
N LYS A 407 -8.59 -25.87 -16.17
CA LYS A 407 -9.65 -26.70 -15.54
C LYS A 407 -9.24 -28.16 -15.30
N THR A 408 -7.96 -28.44 -15.11
CA THR A 408 -7.49 -29.78 -14.76
C THR A 408 -7.61 -30.02 -13.27
N THR A 409 -7.64 -31.31 -12.87
CA THR A 409 -7.77 -31.69 -11.45
C THR A 409 -6.58 -31.15 -10.66
N LEU A 410 -6.83 -30.16 -9.79
CA LEU A 410 -5.80 -29.56 -8.95
C LEU A 410 -5.24 -30.62 -7.98
N GLN A 411 -3.92 -30.70 -7.93
CA GLN A 411 -3.24 -31.41 -6.86
C GLN A 411 -3.38 -30.59 -5.58
N THR A 412 -3.99 -31.17 -4.56
CA THR A 412 -4.28 -30.52 -3.28
C THR A 412 -3.05 -29.91 -2.58
N ASP A 413 -1.86 -30.43 -2.86
CA ASP A 413 -0.60 -29.97 -2.27
C ASP A 413 -0.15 -28.60 -2.83
N LYS A 414 -0.47 -28.29 -4.08
CA LYS A 414 -0.20 -26.97 -4.69
C LYS A 414 -1.15 -25.87 -4.19
N LEU A 415 -2.27 -26.23 -3.57
CA LEU A 415 -3.24 -25.27 -3.00
C LEU A 415 -2.82 -24.73 -1.64
N LYS A 416 -1.84 -25.34 -0.98
CA LYS A 416 -1.40 -24.96 0.37
C LYS A 416 -0.42 -23.78 0.37
N ASN A 417 0.20 -23.49 -0.77
CA ASN A 417 1.24 -22.48 -0.86
C ASN A 417 0.62 -21.10 -1.07
N GLY A 418 0.55 -20.33 0.00
CA GLY A 418 -0.01 -18.97 0.00
C GLY A 418 0.94 -17.91 -0.52
N LEU A 419 0.54 -16.64 -0.34
CA LEU A 419 1.33 -15.48 -0.73
C LEU A 419 2.71 -15.46 -0.08
N PHE A 420 2.81 -15.84 1.19
CA PHE A 420 4.08 -15.78 1.93
C PHE A 420 5.04 -16.88 1.53
N TYR A 421 4.52 -18.05 1.15
CA TYR A 421 5.35 -19.07 0.53
C TYR A 421 5.92 -18.59 -0.81
N ALA A 422 5.08 -18.01 -1.66
CA ALA A 422 5.52 -17.40 -2.91
C ALA A 422 6.58 -16.30 -2.68
N LEU A 423 6.37 -15.46 -1.66
CA LEU A 423 7.32 -14.41 -1.29
C LEU A 423 8.70 -14.97 -0.91
N GLY A 424 8.73 -16.04 -0.12
CA GLY A 424 9.98 -16.73 0.25
C GLY A 424 10.70 -17.33 -0.95
N ARG A 425 9.96 -17.96 -1.86
CA ARG A 425 10.53 -18.52 -3.11
C ARG A 425 11.12 -17.42 -4.00
N VAL A 426 10.41 -16.30 -4.17
CA VAL A 426 10.90 -15.15 -4.94
C VAL A 426 12.13 -14.53 -4.30
N ALA A 427 12.21 -14.46 -2.98
CA ALA A 427 13.41 -13.98 -2.28
C ALA A 427 14.66 -14.78 -2.70
N ILE A 428 14.54 -16.09 -2.86
CA ILE A 428 15.65 -16.94 -3.33
C ILE A 428 15.99 -16.63 -4.79
N GLU A 429 15.00 -16.45 -5.67
CA GLU A 429 15.27 -16.07 -7.06
C GLU A 429 15.95 -14.69 -7.17
N ILE A 430 15.60 -13.76 -6.29
CA ILE A 430 16.27 -12.45 -6.21
C ILE A 430 17.74 -12.61 -5.82
N VAL A 431 18.04 -13.33 -4.74
CA VAL A 431 19.42 -13.46 -4.25
C VAL A 431 20.31 -14.34 -5.13
N LYS A 432 19.74 -15.20 -5.97
CA LYS A 432 20.47 -16.00 -6.97
C LYS A 432 20.99 -15.17 -8.15
N LYS A 433 20.46 -13.96 -8.37
CA LYS A 433 20.83 -13.12 -9.52
C LYS A 433 21.89 -12.09 -9.09
N PRO A 434 23.19 -12.31 -9.34
CA PRO A 434 24.24 -11.41 -8.88
C PRO A 434 24.23 -10.04 -9.58
N ASP A 435 23.58 -9.92 -10.74
CA ASP A 435 23.67 -8.76 -11.64
C ASP A 435 22.40 -7.87 -11.62
N ILE A 436 21.76 -7.74 -10.48
CA ILE A 436 20.60 -6.82 -10.33
C ILE A 436 21.09 -5.36 -10.21
N SER A 437 22.09 -5.00 -10.97
CA SER A 437 22.98 -3.90 -10.57
C SER A 437 22.70 -2.52 -11.17
N SER A 438 21.94 -2.34 -12.23
CA SER A 438 22.12 -1.07 -12.93
C SER A 438 20.92 -0.42 -13.60
N SER A 439 19.73 -1.01 -13.59
CA SER A 439 18.56 -0.37 -14.18
C SER A 439 17.43 -0.25 -13.16
N VAL A 440 16.84 0.91 -13.11
CA VAL A 440 15.48 1.14 -12.64
C VAL A 440 14.59 0.16 -13.43
N ASP A 441 13.64 -0.53 -12.78
CA ASP A 441 12.70 -1.46 -13.41
C ASP A 441 13.23 -2.86 -13.76
N ILE A 442 13.99 -3.47 -12.85
CA ILE A 442 14.29 -4.90 -13.01
C ILE A 442 13.05 -5.72 -12.70
N LEU A 443 12.57 -6.39 -13.72
CA LEU A 443 11.53 -7.39 -13.61
C LEU A 443 12.15 -8.74 -13.21
N VAL A 444 11.71 -9.26 -12.07
CA VAL A 444 12.00 -10.64 -11.67
C VAL A 444 10.73 -11.45 -11.89
N ASP A 445 10.64 -12.10 -13.04
CA ASP A 445 9.52 -12.98 -13.37
C ASP A 445 9.80 -14.39 -12.87
N THR A 446 8.91 -14.91 -12.06
CA THR A 446 8.99 -16.25 -11.47
C THR A 446 7.64 -16.97 -11.60
N GLU A 447 7.64 -18.27 -11.39
CA GLU A 447 6.38 -19.02 -11.30
C GLU A 447 5.49 -18.57 -10.13
N PHE A 448 6.07 -17.88 -9.13
CA PHE A 448 5.40 -17.39 -7.92
C PHE A 448 4.95 -15.93 -8.03
N GLY A 449 5.20 -15.27 -9.14
CA GLY A 449 4.81 -13.89 -9.40
C GLY A 449 5.93 -13.07 -10.01
N THR A 450 5.56 -11.88 -10.46
CA THR A 450 6.47 -10.90 -11.07
C THR A 450 6.73 -9.78 -10.07
N TYR A 451 7.99 -9.40 -9.92
CA TYR A 451 8.41 -8.33 -9.02
C TYR A 451 9.18 -7.27 -9.77
N VAL A 452 8.94 -6.03 -9.43
CA VAL A 452 9.61 -4.86 -9.99
C VAL A 452 10.45 -4.22 -8.92
N ARG A 453 11.71 -3.93 -9.23
CA ARG A 453 12.59 -3.15 -8.37
C ARG A 453 12.37 -1.67 -8.65
N ASP A 454 12.02 -0.89 -7.63
CA ASP A 454 11.90 0.55 -7.73
C ASP A 454 13.27 1.27 -7.62
N SER A 455 13.25 2.59 -7.80
CA SER A 455 14.44 3.44 -7.70
C SER A 455 15.07 3.46 -6.30
N ASN A 456 14.36 3.02 -5.28
CA ASN A 456 14.84 2.94 -3.89
C ASN A 456 15.49 1.58 -3.58
N GLY A 457 15.44 0.63 -4.52
CA GLY A 457 15.96 -0.73 -4.34
C GLY A 457 14.98 -1.70 -3.69
N GLN A 458 13.71 -1.33 -3.56
CA GLN A 458 12.66 -2.23 -3.09
C GLN A 458 12.12 -3.08 -4.22
N PHE A 459 11.88 -4.36 -3.94
CA PHE A 459 11.16 -5.25 -4.84
C PHE A 459 9.69 -5.28 -4.45
N ASN A 460 8.85 -4.79 -5.35
CA ASN A 460 7.41 -4.74 -5.17
C ASN A 460 6.75 -5.80 -6.04
N LEU A 461 5.79 -6.52 -5.46
CA LEU A 461 4.97 -7.45 -6.21
C LEU A 461 4.16 -6.69 -7.27
N LEU A 462 4.28 -7.10 -8.53
CA LEU A 462 3.43 -6.67 -9.61
C LEU A 462 2.26 -7.67 -9.73
N PRO A 463 1.04 -7.28 -9.39
CA PRO A 463 -0.10 -8.17 -9.56
C PRO A 463 -0.31 -8.53 -11.02
N ILE A 464 -0.77 -9.76 -11.24
CA ILE A 464 -1.09 -10.26 -12.57
C ILE A 464 -2.55 -9.96 -12.86
N VAL A 465 -2.82 -9.41 -14.05
CA VAL A 465 -4.18 -9.22 -14.54
C VAL A 465 -4.66 -10.51 -15.20
N TYR A 466 -5.79 -11.00 -14.75
CA TYR A 466 -6.48 -12.13 -15.37
C TYR A 466 -7.82 -11.69 -15.92
N TRP A 467 -8.15 -12.16 -17.12
CA TRP A 467 -9.51 -12.13 -17.61
C TRP A 467 -10.21 -13.40 -17.14
N ALA A 468 -11.20 -13.24 -16.28
CA ALA A 468 -11.99 -14.34 -15.74
C ALA A 468 -13.34 -14.38 -16.43
N ASP A 469 -13.59 -15.44 -17.19
CA ASP A 469 -14.86 -15.67 -17.88
C ASP A 469 -15.10 -17.17 -18.08
N SER A 470 -16.37 -17.57 -17.96
CA SER A 470 -16.82 -18.93 -18.27
C SER A 470 -16.00 -20.03 -17.55
N GLY A 471 -15.54 -19.74 -16.34
CA GLY A 471 -14.76 -20.67 -15.50
C GLY A 471 -13.28 -20.80 -15.89
N VAL A 472 -12.75 -19.86 -16.62
CA VAL A 472 -11.34 -19.81 -17.02
C VAL A 472 -10.74 -18.48 -16.58
N PHE A 473 -9.52 -18.50 -16.06
CA PHE A 473 -8.71 -17.33 -15.79
C PHE A 473 -7.54 -17.27 -16.78
N GLU A 474 -7.61 -16.39 -17.73
CA GLU A 474 -6.55 -16.18 -18.72
C GLU A 474 -5.69 -14.98 -18.35
N LYS A 475 -4.37 -15.12 -18.44
CA LYS A 475 -3.48 -13.97 -18.22
C LYS A 475 -3.76 -12.89 -19.27
N PHE A 476 -4.07 -11.69 -18.80
CA PHE A 476 -4.26 -10.53 -19.64
C PHE A 476 -2.99 -9.69 -19.62
N TYR A 477 -2.39 -9.49 -20.76
CA TYR A 477 -1.19 -8.67 -20.88
C TYR A 477 -1.60 -7.24 -21.20
N THR A 478 -1.42 -6.35 -20.23
CA THR A 478 -1.55 -4.92 -20.48
C THR A 478 -0.38 -4.48 -21.35
N GLN A 479 -0.64 -3.76 -22.43
CA GLN A 479 0.44 -3.13 -23.19
C GLN A 479 1.02 -2.00 -22.35
N PRO A 480 2.36 -1.84 -22.30
CA PRO A 480 3.02 -0.80 -21.53
C PRO A 480 2.72 0.60 -22.01
#